data_b32750e5b07a7891617482867349a8f7
#
_entry.id   b32750e5b07a7891617482867349a8f7
#
_cell.length_a   1.000
_cell.length_b   1.000
_cell.length_c   1.000
_cell.angle_alpha   90.00
_cell.angle_beta   90.00
_cell.angle_gamma   90.00
#
_symmetry.space_group_name_H-M   'P 1'
#
loop_
_entity.id
_entity.type
_entity.pdbx_description
1 polymer ?
#
loop_
_entity_poly.entity_id
_entity_poly.type
_entity_poly.pdbx_seq_one_letter_code
_entity_poly.pdbx_strand_id
1 'polypeptide(L)'
;MSGRVDKSDDYKPDNAEIDEMVHAMDHQSVQGKLNPEDIKYTYCTQMLVRLGKGKQVTQKFDYDTFYNYLADLGDSLLVLNDDQVVRVHVHTEHPGKVLSWGQQFGDLQTIEIHNMVWQQEEIMKKDEEDADSESPIEKAKAAAEAKKDLQTAVIAVASGEGIAKLLKSLGVTHIITGGQTMNPSTQDILDAINNSGAKQAIVLPNNGNIFMTADQAAEVADIPTKIVHSKTIAQAMSALLEYNPEASLDENQANMEANTNTVASGAVTNAVRDTTIDGREVKKDDYMGIVDGKIVTTDLELKEAAIKMVKAMLDEDSEIVTILYGAGGDQKTAEEIKAAVEEVDD
;
A
#
# COMPACT_ATOMS: atom_id res chain seq x y z
N MET A 1 -1.87 36.65 -5.74
CA MET A 1 -3.18 37.10 -6.28
C MET A 1 -4.20 36.06 -5.89
N SER A 2 -5.05 36.36 -4.92
CA SER A 2 -6.08 35.45 -4.41
C SER A 2 -7.23 35.38 -5.40
N GLY A 3 -7.40 34.25 -6.07
CA GLY A 3 -8.60 33.98 -6.86
C GLY A 3 -9.76 33.68 -5.93
N ARG A 4 -10.67 34.62 -5.78
CA ARG A 4 -12.00 34.38 -5.20
C ARG A 4 -12.79 33.56 -6.21
N VAL A 5 -13.16 32.33 -5.86
CA VAL A 5 -14.16 31.57 -6.59
C VAL A 5 -15.53 32.07 -6.16
N ASP A 6 -16.31 32.55 -7.12
CA ASP A 6 -17.68 33.04 -6.94
C ASP A 6 -18.60 31.84 -6.62
N LYS A 7 -19.38 31.93 -5.54
CA LYS A 7 -20.30 30.87 -5.09
C LYS A 7 -21.61 30.97 -5.87
N SER A 8 -21.97 29.92 -6.61
CA SER A 8 -23.37 29.62 -6.93
C SER A 8 -23.86 28.46 -6.08
N ASP A 9 -25.02 28.58 -5.49
CA ASP A 9 -25.61 27.72 -4.45
C ASP A 9 -25.95 26.27 -4.89
N ASP A 10 -25.48 25.78 -6.05
CA ASP A 10 -25.81 24.47 -6.60
C ASP A 10 -24.58 23.68 -7.16
N TYR A 11 -23.35 24.01 -6.74
CA TYR A 11 -22.20 23.26 -7.19
C TYR A 11 -22.09 21.93 -6.42
N LYS A 12 -22.37 20.82 -7.11
CA LYS A 12 -22.01 19.47 -6.71
C LYS A 12 -20.81 19.06 -7.56
N PRO A 13 -19.64 18.80 -6.94
CA PRO A 13 -18.50 18.29 -7.69
C PRO A 13 -18.88 16.96 -8.34
N ASP A 14 -18.43 16.74 -9.58
CA ASP A 14 -18.62 15.46 -10.25
C ASP A 14 -17.65 14.40 -9.68
N ASN A 15 -17.88 13.13 -10.05
CA ASN A 15 -17.03 12.03 -9.55
C ASN A 15 -15.56 12.17 -9.96
N ALA A 16 -15.25 12.87 -11.06
CA ALA A 16 -13.87 13.09 -11.51
C ALA A 16 -13.19 14.18 -10.68
N GLU A 17 -13.91 15.24 -10.30
CA GLU A 17 -13.41 16.28 -9.41
C GLU A 17 -13.23 15.78 -7.98
N ILE A 18 -14.11 14.84 -7.54
CA ILE A 18 -13.97 14.13 -6.25
C ILE A 18 -12.74 13.23 -6.28
N ASP A 19 -12.49 12.52 -7.36
CA ASP A 19 -11.29 11.70 -7.55
C ASP A 19 -10.01 12.55 -7.59
N GLU A 20 -10.01 13.66 -8.30
CA GLU A 20 -8.89 14.60 -8.35
C GLU A 20 -8.60 15.23 -6.97
N MET A 21 -9.63 15.52 -6.18
CA MET A 21 -9.51 16.00 -4.80
C MET A 21 -9.08 14.90 -3.81
N VAL A 22 -9.49 13.64 -4.03
CA VAL A 22 -9.03 12.48 -3.25
C VAL A 22 -7.55 12.23 -3.53
N HIS A 23 -7.12 12.33 -4.80
CA HIS A 23 -5.71 12.21 -5.17
C HIS A 23 -4.84 13.36 -4.63
N ALA A 24 -5.37 14.56 -4.45
CA ALA A 24 -4.64 15.66 -3.78
C ALA A 24 -4.35 15.35 -2.29
N MET A 25 -5.08 14.42 -1.67
CA MET A 25 -4.82 13.95 -0.30
C MET A 25 -3.76 12.86 -0.22
N ASP A 26 -3.55 12.09 -1.30
CA ASP A 26 -2.51 11.05 -1.36
C ASP A 26 -1.10 11.60 -1.65
N HIS A 27 -0.95 12.92 -1.83
CA HIS A 27 0.34 13.58 -2.06
C HIS A 27 1.34 13.52 -0.88
N GLN A 28 1.12 12.66 0.12
CA GLN A 28 2.13 12.39 1.15
C GLN A 28 3.41 11.72 0.61
N SER A 29 3.41 11.20 -0.61
CA SER A 29 4.59 10.56 -1.20
C SER A 29 5.49 11.50 -2.03
N VAL A 30 5.08 12.74 -2.27
CA VAL A 30 5.81 13.71 -3.10
C VAL A 30 6.37 14.90 -2.29
N GLN A 31 6.38 14.83 -0.98
CA GLN A 31 7.18 15.77 -0.20
C GLN A 31 8.66 15.44 -0.42
N GLY A 32 9.27 16.12 -1.39
CA GLY A 32 10.72 16.18 -1.52
C GLY A 32 11.31 16.52 -0.15
N LYS A 33 12.57 16.13 0.09
CA LYS A 33 13.31 16.40 1.34
C LYS A 33 13.10 17.85 1.79
N LEU A 34 12.14 18.03 2.70
CA LEU A 34 11.94 19.30 3.38
C LEU A 34 12.89 19.31 4.57
N ASN A 35 13.54 20.44 4.80
CA ASN A 35 14.28 20.63 6.04
C ASN A 35 13.25 20.64 7.19
N PRO A 36 13.42 19.84 8.27
CA PRO A 36 12.52 19.85 9.42
C PRO A 36 12.26 21.25 9.98
N GLU A 37 13.24 22.17 9.87
CA GLU A 37 13.14 23.58 10.29
C GLU A 37 12.17 24.41 9.42
N ASP A 38 11.87 23.96 8.18
CA ASP A 38 10.97 24.65 7.26
C ASP A 38 9.50 24.20 7.41
N ILE A 39 9.25 23.16 8.22
CA ILE A 39 7.91 22.65 8.49
C ILE A 39 7.19 23.60 9.46
N LYS A 40 6.22 24.33 8.93
CA LYS A 40 5.48 25.35 9.67
C LYS A 40 4.56 24.78 10.76
N TYR A 41 3.95 23.62 10.50
CA TYR A 41 3.06 22.92 11.42
C TYR A 41 3.51 21.47 11.58
N THR A 42 3.62 21.05 12.83
CA THR A 42 4.20 19.74 13.18
C THR A 42 3.33 18.55 12.77
N TYR A 43 2.00 18.71 12.82
CA TYR A 43 1.10 17.57 12.67
C TYR A 43 0.23 17.69 11.42
N CYS A 44 0.27 16.65 10.57
CA CYS A 44 -0.75 16.36 9.59
C CYS A 44 -1.89 15.60 10.29
N THR A 45 -3.09 16.15 10.28
CA THR A 45 -4.25 15.59 10.98
C THR A 45 -5.37 15.32 9.98
N GLN A 46 -5.85 14.09 9.95
CA GLN A 46 -6.97 13.66 9.13
C GLN A 46 -8.06 13.06 10.00
N MET A 47 -9.31 13.32 9.65
CA MET A 47 -10.47 12.69 10.29
C MET A 47 -11.65 12.57 9.35
N LEU A 48 -12.44 11.52 9.57
CA LEU A 48 -13.77 11.34 8.98
C LEU A 48 -14.82 11.51 10.07
N VAL A 49 -15.75 12.42 9.88
CA VAL A 49 -16.83 12.73 10.83
C VAL A 49 -18.15 12.28 10.26
N ARG A 50 -18.88 11.39 10.93
CA ARG A 50 -20.22 10.97 10.57
C ARG A 50 -21.24 11.90 11.19
N LEU A 51 -21.82 12.79 10.38
CA LEU A 51 -22.66 13.89 10.80
C LEU A 51 -23.92 13.43 11.56
N GLY A 52 -24.27 14.16 12.60
CA GLY A 52 -25.49 13.96 13.38
C GLY A 52 -25.52 12.66 14.17
N LYS A 53 -24.43 11.92 14.24
CA LYS A 53 -24.30 10.68 15.04
C LYS A 53 -23.30 10.92 16.17
N GLY A 54 -23.57 10.29 17.32
CA GLY A 54 -22.67 10.32 18.47
C GLY A 54 -23.20 11.07 19.68
N LYS A 55 -22.54 10.84 20.83
CA LYS A 55 -22.95 11.39 22.15
C LYS A 55 -22.45 12.81 22.38
N GLN A 56 -21.50 13.28 21.59
CA GLN A 56 -20.85 14.58 21.74
C GLN A 56 -21.40 15.64 20.77
N VAL A 57 -22.40 15.30 19.96
CA VAL A 57 -23.00 16.20 19.00
C VAL A 57 -23.72 17.32 19.73
N THR A 58 -23.24 18.54 19.54
CA THR A 58 -23.78 19.76 20.14
C THR A 58 -24.22 20.79 19.10
N GLN A 59 -23.79 20.62 17.85
CA GLN A 59 -24.03 21.56 16.76
C GLN A 59 -24.54 20.83 15.49
N LYS A 60 -25.36 21.53 14.71
CA LYS A 60 -25.69 21.11 13.36
C LYS A 60 -24.56 21.54 12.43
N PHE A 61 -24.20 20.66 11.47
CA PHE A 61 -23.17 20.97 10.52
C PHE A 61 -23.56 22.16 9.64
N ASP A 62 -22.65 23.13 9.58
CA ASP A 62 -22.65 24.28 8.68
C ASP A 62 -21.23 24.40 8.14
N TYR A 63 -21.08 24.32 6.82
CA TYR A 63 -19.77 24.26 6.17
C TYR A 63 -18.89 25.45 6.49
N ASP A 64 -19.42 26.68 6.38
CA ASP A 64 -18.62 27.89 6.56
C ASP A 64 -18.15 28.03 8.03
N THR A 65 -19.01 27.71 8.98
CA THR A 65 -18.65 27.69 10.42
C THR A 65 -17.60 26.63 10.70
N PHE A 66 -17.78 25.42 10.13
CA PHE A 66 -16.86 24.30 10.31
C PHE A 66 -15.50 24.59 9.72
N TYR A 67 -15.46 25.05 8.47
CA TYR A 67 -14.25 25.37 7.72
C TYR A 67 -13.47 26.51 8.36
N ASN A 68 -14.12 27.64 8.69
CA ASN A 68 -13.42 28.82 9.21
C ASN A 68 -12.72 28.53 10.54
N TYR A 69 -13.32 27.76 11.43
CA TYR A 69 -12.66 27.36 12.68
C TYR A 69 -11.39 26.53 12.43
N LEU A 70 -11.43 25.60 11.49
CA LEU A 70 -10.27 24.76 11.16
C LEU A 70 -9.19 25.55 10.43
N ALA A 71 -9.56 26.51 9.60
CA ALA A 71 -8.63 27.39 8.90
C ALA A 71 -7.82 28.28 9.86
N ASP A 72 -8.38 28.63 11.02
CA ASP A 72 -7.67 29.37 12.07
C ASP A 72 -6.67 28.50 12.85
N LEU A 73 -6.79 27.15 12.76
CA LEU A 73 -5.92 26.21 13.48
C LEU A 73 -4.68 25.78 12.72
N GLY A 74 -4.65 25.99 11.39
CA GLY A 74 -3.55 25.49 10.58
C GLY A 74 -3.61 25.93 9.12
N ASP A 75 -2.82 25.25 8.28
CA ASP A 75 -2.85 25.42 6.82
C ASP A 75 -3.07 24.09 6.10
N SER A 76 -2.98 24.11 4.75
CA SER A 76 -3.27 22.93 3.91
C SER A 76 -4.63 22.29 4.23
N LEU A 77 -5.59 23.14 4.64
CA LEU A 77 -6.92 22.67 5.03
C LEU A 77 -7.73 22.23 3.81
N LEU A 78 -8.19 21.00 3.87
CA LEU A 78 -9.16 20.43 2.93
C LEU A 78 -10.35 19.91 3.72
N VAL A 79 -11.55 20.34 3.36
CA VAL A 79 -12.82 19.88 3.94
C VAL A 79 -13.73 19.43 2.82
N LEU A 80 -14.00 18.13 2.76
CA LEU A 80 -14.92 17.52 1.81
C LEU A 80 -16.14 17.01 2.59
N ASN A 81 -17.34 17.31 2.14
CA ASN A 81 -18.55 16.85 2.80
C ASN A 81 -19.60 16.35 1.81
N ASP A 82 -20.33 15.34 2.24
CA ASP A 82 -21.63 14.96 1.71
C ASP A 82 -22.72 15.10 2.80
N ASP A 83 -23.93 14.62 2.53
CA ASP A 83 -25.06 14.74 3.47
C ASP A 83 -24.87 13.93 4.77
N GLN A 84 -23.91 13.00 4.84
CA GLN A 84 -23.73 12.07 5.94
C GLN A 84 -22.35 12.14 6.60
N VAL A 85 -21.33 12.52 5.84
CA VAL A 85 -19.94 12.52 6.32
C VAL A 85 -19.19 13.78 5.93
N VAL A 86 -18.23 14.16 6.77
CA VAL A 86 -17.23 15.20 6.47
C VAL A 86 -15.86 14.61 6.65
N ARG A 87 -15.01 14.75 5.62
CA ARG A 87 -13.60 14.42 5.66
C ARG A 87 -12.79 15.70 5.83
N VAL A 88 -11.83 15.66 6.71
CA VAL A 88 -10.93 16.78 7.00
C VAL A 88 -9.48 16.35 6.86
N HIS A 89 -8.67 17.18 6.24
CA HIS A 89 -7.22 17.16 6.29
C HIS A 89 -6.72 18.57 6.64
N VAL A 90 -5.79 18.68 7.60
CA VAL A 90 -5.21 19.96 8.00
C VAL A 90 -3.82 19.78 8.61
N HIS A 91 -2.89 20.67 8.30
CA HIS A 91 -1.62 20.77 8.99
C HIS A 91 -1.74 21.74 10.16
N THR A 92 -1.44 21.30 11.39
CA THR A 92 -1.72 22.07 12.61
C THR A 92 -0.75 21.73 13.75
N GLU A 93 -0.58 22.67 14.68
CA GLU A 93 0.05 22.39 15.99
C GLU A 93 -0.94 21.81 17.02
N HIS A 94 -2.24 21.80 16.71
CA HIS A 94 -3.29 21.48 17.67
C HIS A 94 -4.24 20.35 17.20
N PRO A 95 -3.75 19.12 16.91
CA PRO A 95 -4.58 18.04 16.41
C PRO A 95 -5.75 17.72 17.35
N GLY A 96 -5.56 17.83 18.67
CA GLY A 96 -6.64 17.62 19.64
C GLY A 96 -7.80 18.62 19.50
N LYS A 97 -7.53 19.87 19.09
CA LYS A 97 -8.59 20.85 18.83
C LYS A 97 -9.39 20.50 17.57
N VAL A 98 -8.69 20.03 16.52
CA VAL A 98 -9.32 19.56 15.27
C VAL A 98 -10.29 18.43 15.57
N LEU A 99 -9.85 17.41 16.30
CA LEU A 99 -10.71 16.27 16.67
C LEU A 99 -11.88 16.69 17.56
N SER A 100 -11.62 17.51 18.57
CA SER A 100 -12.68 18.01 19.48
C SER A 100 -13.71 18.86 18.76
N TRP A 101 -13.30 19.58 17.71
CA TRP A 101 -14.22 20.33 16.85
C TRP A 101 -15.08 19.39 16.03
N GLY A 102 -14.50 18.39 15.37
CA GLY A 102 -15.23 17.39 14.60
C GLY A 102 -16.29 16.65 15.42
N GLN A 103 -15.98 16.28 16.67
CA GLN A 103 -16.90 15.58 17.56
C GLN A 103 -18.18 16.37 17.89
N GLN A 104 -18.15 17.70 17.79
CA GLN A 104 -19.34 18.50 18.02
C GLN A 104 -20.41 18.35 16.94
N PHE A 105 -20.02 17.84 15.76
CA PHE A 105 -20.89 17.66 14.60
C PHE A 105 -21.22 16.20 14.33
N GLY A 106 -20.41 15.24 14.85
CA GLY A 106 -20.63 13.83 14.60
C GLY A 106 -19.64 12.88 15.31
N ASP A 107 -19.80 11.60 15.07
CA ASP A 107 -18.84 10.57 15.49
C ASP A 107 -17.61 10.59 14.58
N LEU A 108 -16.41 10.54 15.20
CA LEU A 108 -15.17 10.36 14.47
C LEU A 108 -15.01 8.88 14.08
N GLN A 109 -14.84 8.60 12.79
CA GLN A 109 -14.64 7.24 12.27
C GLN A 109 -13.17 6.90 12.03
N THR A 110 -12.53 7.63 11.13
CA THR A 110 -11.12 7.46 10.82
C THR A 110 -10.37 8.64 11.38
N ILE A 111 -9.27 8.37 12.11
CA ILE A 111 -8.43 9.40 12.71
C ILE A 111 -6.99 9.02 12.41
N GLU A 112 -6.28 9.92 11.74
CA GLU A 112 -4.86 9.76 11.46
C GLU A 112 -4.14 11.06 11.85
N ILE A 113 -3.06 10.92 12.60
CA ILE A 113 -2.21 12.04 13.01
C ILE A 113 -0.76 11.62 12.78
N HIS A 114 -0.08 12.36 11.92
CA HIS A 114 1.33 12.13 11.61
C HIS A 114 2.18 13.32 12.06
N ASN A 115 3.28 13.05 12.76
CA ASN A 115 4.27 14.07 13.08
C ASN A 115 5.22 14.21 11.88
N MET A 116 5.04 15.26 11.09
CA MET A 116 5.80 15.51 9.86
C MET A 116 7.27 15.84 10.14
N VAL A 117 7.57 16.52 11.26
CA VAL A 117 8.95 16.80 11.67
C VAL A 117 9.68 15.51 11.97
N TRP A 118 9.09 14.65 12.80
CA TRP A 118 9.68 13.37 13.15
C TRP A 118 9.86 12.45 11.93
N GLN A 119 8.91 12.42 11.01
CA GLN A 119 9.04 11.69 9.75
C GLN A 119 10.25 12.16 8.92
N GLN A 120 10.46 13.48 8.82
CA GLN A 120 11.61 14.04 8.11
C GLN A 120 12.93 13.79 8.86
N GLU A 121 12.94 13.86 10.18
CA GLU A 121 14.11 13.51 11.00
C GLU A 121 14.49 12.03 10.85
N GLU A 122 13.52 11.10 10.77
CA GLU A 122 13.79 9.69 10.53
C GLU A 122 14.35 9.45 9.12
N ILE A 123 13.84 10.16 8.11
CA ILE A 123 14.37 10.10 6.74
C ILE A 123 15.83 10.60 6.73
N MET A 124 16.11 11.72 7.41
CA MET A 124 17.46 12.28 7.51
C MET A 124 18.43 11.37 8.27
N LYS A 125 17.99 10.74 9.37
CA LYS A 125 18.81 9.77 10.12
C LYS A 125 19.12 8.52 9.32
N LYS A 126 18.15 8.00 8.56
CA LYS A 126 18.39 6.87 7.64
C LYS A 126 19.41 7.25 6.55
N ASP A 127 19.34 8.47 6.05
CA ASP A 127 20.30 8.99 5.07
C ASP A 127 21.72 9.17 5.68
N GLU A 128 21.83 9.50 6.98
CA GLU A 128 23.11 9.63 7.70
C GLU A 128 23.72 8.25 8.04
N GLU A 129 22.91 7.27 8.44
CA GLU A 129 23.35 5.90 8.69
C GLU A 129 23.81 5.19 7.38
N ASP A 130 23.18 5.51 6.25
CA ASP A 130 23.61 5.07 4.93
C ASP A 130 24.84 5.84 4.38
N ALA A 131 25.20 6.99 4.97
CA ALA A 131 26.28 7.86 4.52
C ALA A 131 27.71 7.40 4.93
N ASP A 132 27.84 6.45 5.86
CA ASP A 132 29.14 5.99 6.36
C ASP A 132 29.88 5.03 5.41
N SER A 133 29.36 4.79 4.19
CA SER A 133 29.92 3.86 3.23
C SER A 133 30.13 4.36 1.79
N GLU A 134 30.10 5.67 1.52
CA GLU A 134 30.53 6.31 0.24
C GLU A 134 29.94 7.72 0.11
N SER A 135 30.69 8.64 -0.54
CA SER A 135 30.32 10.05 -0.68
C SER A 135 28.96 10.22 -1.39
N PRO A 136 28.06 11.10 -0.88
CA PRO A 136 26.73 11.34 -1.47
C PRO A 136 26.76 11.75 -2.94
N ILE A 137 27.85 12.37 -3.37
CA ILE A 137 28.07 12.81 -4.77
C ILE A 137 28.41 11.61 -5.67
N GLU A 138 29.13 10.63 -5.15
CA GLU A 138 29.46 9.40 -5.90
C GLU A 138 28.26 8.46 -5.97
N LYS A 139 27.47 8.33 -4.88
CA LYS A 139 26.18 7.59 -4.90
C LYS A 139 25.16 8.25 -5.83
N ALA A 140 25.03 9.56 -5.81
CA ALA A 140 24.13 10.28 -6.72
C ALA A 140 24.60 10.19 -8.18
N LYS A 141 25.91 10.21 -8.45
CA LYS A 141 26.48 9.97 -9.78
C LYS A 141 26.32 8.51 -10.21
N ALA A 142 26.64 7.56 -9.35
CA ALA A 142 26.49 6.13 -9.63
C ALA A 142 25.00 5.76 -9.82
N ALA A 143 24.09 6.33 -9.02
CA ALA A 143 22.64 6.15 -9.19
C ALA A 143 22.10 6.84 -10.46
N ALA A 144 22.65 8.01 -10.83
CA ALA A 144 22.30 8.71 -12.08
C ALA A 144 22.92 8.03 -13.31
N GLU A 145 24.12 7.45 -13.18
CA GLU A 145 24.78 6.67 -14.24
C GLU A 145 24.12 5.29 -14.37
N ALA A 146 23.75 4.63 -13.28
CA ALA A 146 22.99 3.38 -13.30
C ALA A 146 21.58 3.57 -13.88
N LYS A 147 20.92 4.73 -13.64
CA LYS A 147 19.64 5.06 -14.27
C LYS A 147 19.76 5.34 -15.78
N LYS A 148 20.93 5.76 -16.27
CA LYS A 148 21.12 6.09 -17.69
C LYS A 148 21.26 4.88 -18.61
N ASP A 149 21.57 3.71 -18.08
CA ASP A 149 21.82 2.49 -18.86
C ASP A 149 20.89 1.31 -18.48
N LEU A 150 19.87 1.55 -17.65
CA LEU A 150 18.92 0.50 -17.29
C LEU A 150 18.11 0.09 -18.53
N GLN A 151 18.36 -1.12 -19.03
CA GLN A 151 17.65 -1.63 -20.19
C GLN A 151 16.20 -1.93 -19.83
N THR A 152 15.97 -2.65 -18.73
CA THR A 152 14.62 -3.05 -18.27
C THR A 152 14.45 -2.69 -16.80
N ALA A 153 13.39 -1.95 -16.49
CA ALA A 153 12.95 -1.78 -15.11
C ALA A 153 12.05 -2.96 -14.72
N VAL A 154 12.37 -3.59 -13.61
CA VAL A 154 11.48 -4.57 -12.97
C VAL A 154 10.82 -3.87 -11.79
N ILE A 155 9.51 -3.67 -11.88
CA ILE A 155 8.70 -2.89 -10.93
C ILE A 155 7.75 -3.84 -10.21
N ALA A 156 7.68 -3.78 -8.89
CA ALA A 156 6.77 -4.64 -8.13
C ALA A 156 5.97 -3.84 -7.10
N VAL A 157 4.70 -4.20 -6.93
CA VAL A 157 3.88 -3.68 -5.85
C VAL A 157 4.14 -4.49 -4.59
N ALA A 158 4.45 -3.83 -3.48
CA ALA A 158 4.72 -4.50 -2.22
C ALA A 158 4.35 -3.63 -1.02
N SER A 159 3.99 -4.30 0.09
CA SER A 159 3.74 -3.68 1.39
C SER A 159 4.80 -4.13 2.40
N GLY A 160 5.34 -3.17 3.15
CA GLY A 160 6.33 -3.43 4.19
C GLY A 160 7.78 -3.51 3.68
N GLU A 161 8.70 -3.02 4.51
CA GLU A 161 10.13 -2.92 4.17
C GLU A 161 10.81 -4.28 3.95
N GLY A 162 10.39 -5.32 4.71
CA GLY A 162 10.96 -6.66 4.58
C GLY A 162 10.72 -7.25 3.19
N ILE A 163 9.48 -7.19 2.71
CA ILE A 163 9.12 -7.68 1.37
C ILE A 163 9.79 -6.82 0.30
N ALA A 164 9.84 -5.50 0.47
CA ALA A 164 10.53 -4.61 -0.46
C ALA A 164 12.03 -4.95 -0.58
N LYS A 165 12.70 -5.21 0.54
CA LYS A 165 14.12 -5.65 0.56
C LYS A 165 14.29 -7.00 -0.11
N LEU A 166 13.40 -7.95 0.17
CA LEU A 166 13.42 -9.28 -0.44
C LEU A 166 13.27 -9.20 -1.96
N LEU A 167 12.27 -8.47 -2.46
CA LEU A 167 12.06 -8.31 -3.90
C LEU A 167 13.23 -7.58 -4.59
N LYS A 168 13.81 -6.57 -3.94
CA LYS A 168 15.02 -5.91 -4.44
C LYS A 168 16.21 -6.86 -4.53
N SER A 169 16.39 -7.77 -3.58
CA SER A 169 17.46 -8.80 -3.65
C SER A 169 17.25 -9.81 -4.79
N LEU A 170 16.01 -9.94 -5.28
CA LEU A 170 15.65 -10.77 -6.43
C LEU A 170 15.67 -10.02 -7.78
N GLY A 171 16.16 -8.76 -7.79
CA GLY A 171 16.34 -8.00 -9.03
C GLY A 171 15.26 -6.96 -9.31
N VAL A 172 14.28 -6.75 -8.42
CA VAL A 172 13.31 -5.66 -8.56
C VAL A 172 14.04 -4.32 -8.40
N THR A 173 13.89 -3.45 -9.39
CA THR A 173 14.55 -2.15 -9.44
C THR A 173 13.74 -1.05 -8.75
N HIS A 174 12.39 -1.16 -8.82
CA HIS A 174 11.47 -0.16 -8.27
C HIS A 174 10.36 -0.85 -7.49
N ILE A 175 10.02 -0.30 -6.32
CA ILE A 175 8.89 -0.77 -5.51
C ILE A 175 7.82 0.32 -5.49
N ILE A 176 6.59 -0.08 -5.82
CA ILE A 176 5.40 0.72 -5.59
C ILE A 176 4.83 0.28 -4.24
N THR A 177 4.70 1.21 -3.31
CA THR A 177 4.09 0.90 -2.01
C THR A 177 2.60 0.64 -2.18
N GLY A 178 2.16 -0.56 -1.81
CA GLY A 178 0.76 -0.98 -1.95
C GLY A 178 0.58 -2.41 -1.46
N GLY A 179 -0.66 -2.87 -1.37
CA GLY A 179 -0.98 -4.21 -0.91
C GLY A 179 -2.47 -4.51 -1.06
N GLN A 180 -2.98 -5.54 -0.35
CA GLN A 180 -4.37 -6.01 -0.47
C GLN A 180 -5.43 -4.95 -0.09
N THR A 181 -5.07 -3.98 0.76
CA THR A 181 -5.98 -2.93 1.24
C THR A 181 -5.62 -1.53 0.75
N MET A 182 -4.43 -1.35 0.17
CA MET A 182 -3.93 -0.10 -0.41
C MET A 182 -3.53 -0.38 -1.86
N ASN A 183 -4.51 -0.32 -2.76
CA ASN A 183 -4.28 -0.55 -4.18
C ASN A 183 -3.66 0.72 -4.80
N PRO A 184 -2.50 0.62 -5.49
CA PRO A 184 -1.99 1.73 -6.27
C PRO A 184 -2.95 2.07 -7.41
N SER A 185 -3.05 3.35 -7.73
CA SER A 185 -3.81 3.84 -8.88
C SER A 185 -3.09 3.56 -10.20
N THR A 186 -3.81 3.72 -11.32
CA THR A 186 -3.19 3.68 -12.67
C THR A 186 -2.06 4.70 -12.78
N GLN A 187 -2.25 5.89 -12.18
CA GLN A 187 -1.25 6.95 -12.20
C GLN A 187 0.02 6.58 -11.41
N ASP A 188 -0.11 5.97 -10.23
CA ASP A 188 1.05 5.55 -9.43
C ASP A 188 1.91 4.53 -10.19
N ILE A 189 1.25 3.59 -10.88
CA ILE A 189 1.95 2.58 -11.70
C ILE A 189 2.59 3.26 -12.92
N LEU A 190 1.87 4.14 -13.59
CA LEU A 190 2.36 4.89 -14.75
C LEU A 190 3.58 5.75 -14.39
N ASP A 191 3.52 6.46 -13.26
CA ASP A 191 4.61 7.29 -12.77
C ASP A 191 5.85 6.45 -12.43
N ALA A 192 5.66 5.29 -11.81
CA ALA A 192 6.76 4.36 -11.53
C ALA A 192 7.41 3.85 -12.83
N ILE A 193 6.63 3.58 -13.88
CA ILE A 193 7.12 3.16 -15.19
C ILE A 193 7.91 4.30 -15.86
N ASN A 194 7.29 5.46 -16.01
CA ASN A 194 7.86 6.57 -16.77
C ASN A 194 9.07 7.21 -16.07
N ASN A 195 9.08 7.22 -14.72
CA ASN A 195 10.20 7.74 -13.93
C ASN A 195 11.29 6.69 -13.64
N SER A 196 11.16 5.45 -14.13
CA SER A 196 12.15 4.38 -13.90
C SER A 196 13.52 4.66 -14.52
N GLY A 197 13.57 5.51 -15.57
CA GLY A 197 14.79 5.78 -16.34
C GLY A 197 15.23 4.63 -17.24
N ALA A 198 14.43 3.57 -17.37
CA ALA A 198 14.70 2.42 -18.21
C ALA A 198 14.15 2.62 -19.64
N LYS A 199 14.57 1.75 -20.56
CA LYS A 199 14.08 1.74 -21.94
C LYS A 199 12.80 0.93 -22.11
N GLN A 200 12.53 0.02 -21.18
CA GLN A 200 11.35 -0.82 -21.12
C GLN A 200 11.07 -1.25 -19.68
N ALA A 201 9.88 -1.75 -19.37
CA ALA A 201 9.51 -2.15 -18.03
C ALA A 201 8.73 -3.47 -17.98
N ILE A 202 8.89 -4.19 -16.86
CA ILE A 202 8.05 -5.31 -16.44
C ILE A 202 7.45 -4.94 -15.08
N VAL A 203 6.13 -5.10 -14.94
CA VAL A 203 5.43 -4.79 -13.68
C VAL A 203 4.82 -6.07 -13.10
N LEU A 204 5.05 -6.29 -11.80
CA LEU A 204 4.47 -7.37 -11.00
C LEU A 204 3.48 -6.75 -9.99
N PRO A 205 2.18 -6.83 -10.25
CA PRO A 205 1.15 -6.22 -9.39
C PRO A 205 1.01 -6.86 -8.02
N ASN A 206 1.25 -8.16 -7.90
CA ASN A 206 1.16 -8.96 -6.67
C ASN A 206 -0.21 -8.91 -5.97
N ASN A 207 -1.23 -8.52 -6.72
CA ASN A 207 -2.60 -8.41 -6.28
C ASN A 207 -3.55 -8.45 -7.48
N GLY A 208 -4.43 -9.46 -7.53
CA GLY A 208 -5.38 -9.62 -8.62
C GLY A 208 -6.36 -8.45 -8.80
N ASN A 209 -6.59 -7.66 -7.75
CA ASN A 209 -7.51 -6.53 -7.80
C ASN A 209 -6.99 -5.36 -8.66
N ILE A 210 -5.68 -5.29 -8.89
CA ILE A 210 -5.05 -4.19 -9.65
C ILE A 210 -4.56 -4.61 -11.04
N PHE A 211 -4.92 -5.79 -11.53
CA PHE A 211 -4.50 -6.22 -12.87
C PHE A 211 -4.96 -5.26 -13.95
N MET A 212 -6.26 -4.92 -13.97
CA MET A 212 -6.81 -3.97 -14.93
C MET A 212 -6.15 -2.59 -14.83
N THR A 213 -5.86 -2.15 -13.62
CA THR A 213 -5.16 -0.88 -13.35
C THR A 213 -3.73 -0.90 -13.91
N ALA A 214 -3.02 -2.03 -13.73
CA ALA A 214 -1.67 -2.21 -14.23
C ALA A 214 -1.65 -2.32 -15.77
N ASP A 215 -2.60 -3.06 -16.36
CA ASP A 215 -2.74 -3.18 -17.80
C ASP A 215 -3.01 -1.81 -18.45
N GLN A 216 -3.92 -1.01 -17.87
CA GLN A 216 -4.19 0.35 -18.32
C GLN A 216 -2.96 1.26 -18.23
N ALA A 217 -2.18 1.17 -17.16
CA ALA A 217 -0.95 1.94 -17.02
C ALA A 217 0.07 1.54 -18.10
N ALA A 218 0.21 0.24 -18.39
CA ALA A 218 1.11 -0.25 -19.43
C ALA A 218 0.71 0.20 -20.85
N GLU A 219 -0.59 0.29 -21.14
CA GLU A 219 -1.10 0.76 -22.43
C GLU A 219 -0.76 2.22 -22.74
N VAL A 220 -0.68 3.07 -21.69
CA VAL A 220 -0.43 4.52 -21.84
C VAL A 220 0.99 4.93 -21.43
N ALA A 221 1.85 4.00 -21.04
CA ALA A 221 3.21 4.26 -20.65
C ALA A 221 4.08 4.78 -21.82
N ASP A 222 5.02 5.67 -21.51
CA ASP A 222 5.95 6.24 -22.49
C ASP A 222 6.99 5.24 -23.03
N ILE A 223 7.18 4.11 -22.33
CA ILE A 223 8.12 3.05 -22.69
C ILE A 223 7.39 1.71 -22.86
N PRO A 224 7.89 0.80 -23.70
CA PRO A 224 7.33 -0.54 -23.82
C PRO A 224 7.24 -1.22 -22.46
N THR A 225 6.04 -1.61 -22.07
CA THR A 225 5.78 -2.17 -20.74
C THR A 225 4.98 -3.46 -20.85
N LYS A 226 5.33 -4.46 -20.04
CA LYS A 226 4.59 -5.72 -19.90
C LYS A 226 4.20 -5.94 -18.45
N ILE A 227 3.01 -6.51 -18.26
CA ILE A 227 2.51 -6.90 -16.94
C ILE A 227 2.67 -8.42 -16.79
N VAL A 228 3.25 -8.85 -15.69
CA VAL A 228 3.26 -10.26 -15.25
C VAL A 228 2.21 -10.40 -14.16
N HIS A 229 1.10 -11.05 -14.45
CA HIS A 229 -0.11 -11.09 -13.60
C HIS A 229 0.08 -11.95 -12.34
N SER A 230 1.04 -11.57 -11.49
CA SER A 230 1.25 -12.16 -10.18
C SER A 230 0.18 -11.70 -9.19
N LYS A 231 -0.49 -12.64 -8.51
CA LYS A 231 -1.54 -12.36 -7.52
C LYS A 231 -0.99 -12.24 -6.10
N THR A 232 0.20 -12.77 -5.86
CA THR A 232 0.81 -12.86 -4.54
C THR A 232 2.31 -12.59 -4.61
N ILE A 233 2.90 -12.27 -3.47
CA ILE A 233 4.37 -12.11 -3.35
C ILE A 233 5.10 -13.40 -3.68
N ALA A 234 4.56 -14.57 -3.30
CA ALA A 234 5.15 -15.86 -3.64
C ALA A 234 5.22 -16.09 -5.15
N GLN A 235 4.14 -15.77 -5.87
CA GLN A 235 4.12 -15.81 -7.34
C GLN A 235 5.13 -14.84 -7.96
N ALA A 236 5.26 -13.61 -7.41
CA ALA A 236 6.27 -12.67 -7.89
C ALA A 236 7.70 -13.19 -7.69
N MET A 237 7.98 -13.79 -6.54
CA MET A 237 9.30 -14.37 -6.25
C MET A 237 9.63 -15.48 -7.28
N SER A 238 8.70 -16.37 -7.54
CA SER A 238 8.87 -17.44 -8.53
C SER A 238 9.04 -16.87 -9.94
N ALA A 239 8.21 -15.90 -10.34
CA ALA A 239 8.35 -15.21 -11.62
C ALA A 239 9.73 -14.56 -11.81
N LEU A 240 10.27 -13.94 -10.76
CA LEU A 240 11.57 -13.27 -10.80
C LEU A 240 12.75 -14.23 -11.03
N LEU A 241 12.62 -15.52 -10.69
CA LEU A 241 13.64 -16.52 -10.98
C LEU A 241 13.77 -16.80 -12.48
N GLU A 242 12.72 -16.58 -13.26
CA GLU A 242 12.70 -16.74 -14.71
C GLU A 242 13.08 -15.45 -15.47
N TYR A 243 13.30 -14.35 -14.78
CA TYR A 243 13.70 -13.10 -15.41
C TYR A 243 15.11 -13.22 -16.00
N ASN A 244 15.21 -13.03 -17.33
CA ASN A 244 16.48 -13.02 -18.05
C ASN A 244 16.72 -11.63 -18.68
N PRO A 245 17.74 -10.86 -18.22
CA PRO A 245 18.06 -9.54 -18.77
C PRO A 245 18.41 -9.54 -20.26
N GLU A 246 18.84 -10.68 -20.80
CA GLU A 246 19.25 -10.86 -22.20
C GLU A 246 18.08 -11.23 -23.13
N ALA A 247 16.94 -11.66 -22.56
CA ALA A 247 15.77 -12.03 -23.33
C ALA A 247 14.94 -10.81 -23.73
N SER A 248 14.10 -10.96 -24.74
CA SER A 248 13.14 -9.93 -25.12
C SER A 248 12.07 -9.71 -24.03
N LEU A 249 11.39 -8.55 -24.06
CA LEU A 249 10.34 -8.22 -23.12
C LEU A 249 9.17 -9.22 -23.19
N ASP A 250 8.82 -9.70 -24.39
CA ASP A 250 7.75 -10.67 -24.60
C ASP A 250 8.13 -12.07 -24.07
N GLU A 251 9.38 -12.51 -24.28
CA GLU A 251 9.89 -13.76 -23.74
C GLU A 251 9.93 -13.74 -22.21
N ASN A 252 10.42 -12.64 -21.62
CA ASN A 252 10.41 -12.48 -20.17
C ASN A 252 8.98 -12.54 -19.61
N GLN A 253 8.05 -11.80 -20.19
CA GLN A 253 6.65 -11.85 -19.76
C GLN A 253 6.11 -13.30 -19.80
N ALA A 254 6.28 -13.98 -20.93
CA ALA A 254 5.76 -15.33 -21.11
C ALA A 254 6.35 -16.34 -20.11
N ASN A 255 7.67 -16.31 -19.89
CA ASN A 255 8.35 -17.22 -18.96
C ASN A 255 7.97 -16.90 -17.50
N MET A 256 8.00 -15.64 -17.14
CA MET A 256 7.63 -15.20 -15.79
C MET A 256 6.17 -15.52 -15.46
N GLU A 257 5.23 -15.31 -16.41
CA GLU A 257 3.81 -15.66 -16.21
C GLU A 257 3.61 -17.19 -16.13
N ALA A 258 4.29 -17.95 -16.94
CA ALA A 258 4.22 -19.42 -16.86
C ALA A 258 4.61 -19.90 -15.46
N ASN A 259 5.67 -19.31 -14.89
CA ASN A 259 6.16 -19.69 -13.57
C ASN A 259 5.25 -19.24 -12.41
N THR A 260 4.46 -18.17 -12.57
CA THR A 260 3.45 -17.81 -11.56
C THR A 260 2.41 -18.91 -11.35
N ASN A 261 2.10 -19.68 -12.39
CA ASN A 261 1.09 -20.73 -12.36
C ASN A 261 1.55 -22.03 -11.68
N THR A 262 2.86 -22.16 -11.44
CA THR A 262 3.42 -23.32 -10.71
C THR A 262 3.40 -23.12 -9.19
N VAL A 263 3.00 -21.94 -8.71
CA VAL A 263 3.02 -21.59 -7.29
C VAL A 263 1.61 -21.64 -6.70
N ALA A 264 1.38 -22.57 -5.79
CA ALA A 264 0.25 -22.52 -4.88
C ALA A 264 0.49 -21.42 -3.82
N SER A 265 -0.49 -20.56 -3.58
CA SER A 265 -0.36 -19.47 -2.60
C SER A 265 -1.42 -19.59 -1.53
N GLY A 266 -0.97 -19.61 -0.27
CA GLY A 266 -1.83 -19.64 0.90
C GLY A 266 -1.63 -18.42 1.81
N ALA A 267 -2.66 -18.05 2.54
CA ALA A 267 -2.61 -17.02 3.56
C ALA A 267 -3.45 -17.40 4.77
N VAL A 268 -2.97 -17.07 5.96
CA VAL A 268 -3.75 -17.18 7.19
C VAL A 268 -4.16 -15.79 7.64
N THR A 269 -5.46 -15.63 7.90
CA THR A 269 -6.04 -14.40 8.43
C THR A 269 -7.12 -14.72 9.45
N ASN A 270 -7.50 -13.77 10.28
CA ASN A 270 -8.60 -13.93 11.22
C ASN A 270 -9.92 -13.41 10.66
N ALA A 271 -11.02 -14.06 11.05
CA ALA A 271 -12.36 -13.65 10.70
C ALA A 271 -12.77 -12.39 11.48
N VAL A 272 -13.22 -11.36 10.77
CA VAL A 272 -13.68 -10.10 11.41
C VAL A 272 -15.10 -10.17 11.95
N ARG A 273 -15.87 -11.20 11.59
CA ARG A 273 -17.27 -11.44 12.01
C ARG A 273 -17.66 -12.90 11.83
N ASP A 274 -18.71 -13.31 12.50
CA ASP A 274 -19.33 -14.61 12.24
C ASP A 274 -19.89 -14.67 10.81
N THR A 275 -19.60 -15.75 10.14
CA THR A 275 -20.02 -15.96 8.75
C THR A 275 -20.12 -17.46 8.43
N THR A 276 -20.77 -17.79 7.33
CA THR A 276 -20.73 -19.13 6.75
C THR A 276 -20.19 -19.01 5.33
N ILE A 277 -19.08 -19.68 5.05
CA ILE A 277 -18.44 -19.66 3.73
C ILE A 277 -18.25 -21.09 3.27
N ASP A 278 -18.76 -21.42 2.08
CA ASP A 278 -18.73 -22.75 1.48
C ASP A 278 -19.30 -23.85 2.41
N GLY A 279 -20.33 -23.50 3.21
CA GLY A 279 -20.98 -24.41 4.15
C GLY A 279 -20.23 -24.62 5.47
N ARG A 280 -19.13 -23.90 5.71
CA ARG A 280 -18.38 -23.92 6.96
C ARG A 280 -18.78 -22.73 7.83
N GLU A 281 -19.11 -22.99 9.08
CA GLU A 281 -19.28 -21.94 10.07
C GLU A 281 -17.91 -21.40 10.49
N VAL A 282 -17.73 -20.09 10.40
CA VAL A 282 -16.54 -19.35 10.80
C VAL A 282 -16.99 -18.33 11.83
N LYS A 283 -16.42 -18.38 13.02
CA LYS A 283 -16.72 -17.42 14.08
C LYS A 283 -15.74 -16.25 14.00
N LYS A 284 -16.19 -15.12 14.52
CA LYS A 284 -15.31 -13.97 14.70
C LYS A 284 -14.07 -14.39 15.49
N ASP A 285 -12.92 -13.89 15.04
CA ASP A 285 -11.59 -14.14 15.58
C ASP A 285 -11.00 -15.55 15.32
N ASP A 286 -11.77 -16.49 14.70
CA ASP A 286 -11.20 -17.72 14.17
C ASP A 286 -10.15 -17.43 13.09
N TYR A 287 -9.08 -18.19 13.06
CA TYR A 287 -8.09 -18.14 11.98
C TYR A 287 -8.55 -18.98 10.79
N MET A 288 -8.47 -18.41 9.61
CA MET A 288 -8.83 -19.04 8.34
C MET A 288 -7.57 -19.25 7.50
N GLY A 289 -7.33 -20.48 7.08
CA GLY A 289 -6.35 -20.79 6.04
C GLY A 289 -7.01 -20.70 4.67
N ILE A 290 -6.49 -19.86 3.81
CA ILE A 290 -7.01 -19.55 2.48
C ILE A 290 -5.97 -19.99 1.47
N VAL A 291 -6.34 -20.81 0.49
CA VAL A 291 -5.49 -21.24 -0.62
C VAL A 291 -6.16 -20.82 -1.92
N ASP A 292 -5.46 -20.07 -2.75
CA ASP A 292 -5.96 -19.56 -4.04
C ASP A 292 -7.35 -18.92 -3.95
N GLY A 293 -7.58 -18.16 -2.86
CA GLY A 293 -8.83 -17.45 -2.61
C GLY A 293 -9.95 -18.29 -2.01
N LYS A 294 -9.73 -19.58 -1.69
CA LYS A 294 -10.70 -20.48 -1.06
C LYS A 294 -10.30 -20.80 0.37
N ILE A 295 -11.24 -20.76 1.30
CA ILE A 295 -11.00 -21.19 2.68
C ILE A 295 -10.91 -22.71 2.72
N VAL A 296 -9.71 -23.22 3.03
CA VAL A 296 -9.45 -24.66 3.14
C VAL A 296 -9.53 -25.16 4.57
N THR A 297 -9.27 -24.29 5.54
CA THR A 297 -9.31 -24.64 6.98
C THR A 297 -9.71 -23.46 7.85
N THR A 298 -10.21 -23.76 9.04
CA THR A 298 -10.45 -22.81 10.13
C THR A 298 -9.95 -23.41 11.43
N ASP A 299 -9.38 -22.58 12.32
CA ASP A 299 -8.94 -23.00 13.64
C ASP A 299 -8.96 -21.81 14.63
N LEU A 300 -8.92 -22.11 15.92
CA LEU A 300 -8.80 -21.12 16.99
C LEU A 300 -7.38 -20.58 17.14
N GLU A 301 -6.39 -21.32 16.66
CA GLU A 301 -4.98 -20.95 16.75
C GLU A 301 -4.36 -20.75 15.35
N LEU A 302 -3.64 -19.64 15.19
CA LEU A 302 -2.97 -19.26 13.93
C LEU A 302 -2.06 -20.40 13.43
N LYS A 303 -1.26 -20.97 14.32
CA LYS A 303 -0.32 -22.05 13.99
C LYS A 303 -1.03 -23.27 13.42
N GLU A 304 -2.09 -23.72 14.09
CA GLU A 304 -2.86 -24.89 13.64
C GLU A 304 -3.56 -24.65 12.31
N ALA A 305 -4.13 -23.44 12.12
CA ALA A 305 -4.70 -23.04 10.82
C ALA A 305 -3.64 -23.04 9.71
N ALA A 306 -2.43 -22.53 9.99
CA ALA A 306 -1.32 -22.48 9.04
C ALA A 306 -0.83 -23.88 8.68
N ILE A 307 -0.59 -24.75 9.65
CA ILE A 307 -0.14 -26.13 9.40
C ILE A 307 -1.17 -26.89 8.55
N LYS A 308 -2.46 -26.82 8.90
CA LYS A 308 -3.52 -27.46 8.12
C LYS A 308 -3.62 -26.89 6.71
N MET A 309 -3.42 -25.60 6.54
CA MET A 309 -3.42 -24.94 5.24
C MET A 309 -2.25 -25.42 4.38
N VAL A 310 -1.02 -25.41 4.92
CA VAL A 310 0.16 -25.88 4.17
C VAL A 310 0.00 -27.35 3.77
N LYS A 311 -0.46 -28.21 4.69
CA LYS A 311 -0.74 -29.62 4.38
C LYS A 311 -1.76 -29.80 3.26
N ALA A 312 -2.72 -28.88 3.11
CA ALA A 312 -3.70 -28.90 2.04
C ALA A 312 -3.16 -28.33 0.71
N MET A 313 -2.01 -27.65 0.74
CA MET A 313 -1.33 -27.10 -0.43
C MET A 313 -0.29 -28.04 -1.02
N LEU A 314 0.31 -28.88 -0.18
CA LEU A 314 1.36 -29.82 -0.59
C LEU A 314 0.80 -30.91 -1.48
N ASP A 315 1.53 -31.20 -2.56
CA ASP A 315 1.31 -32.32 -3.49
C ASP A 315 2.66 -33.00 -3.80
N GLU A 316 2.62 -34.04 -4.64
CA GLU A 316 3.81 -34.83 -5.01
C GLU A 316 4.88 -34.00 -5.79
N ASP A 317 4.50 -32.84 -6.32
CA ASP A 317 5.37 -31.94 -7.10
C ASP A 317 5.89 -30.76 -6.25
N SER A 318 5.53 -30.69 -4.97
CA SER A 318 5.90 -29.58 -4.08
C SER A 318 7.34 -29.75 -3.58
N GLU A 319 8.26 -28.91 -4.07
CA GLU A 319 9.69 -28.96 -3.71
C GLU A 319 10.10 -27.91 -2.67
N ILE A 320 9.45 -26.74 -2.68
CA ILE A 320 9.85 -25.58 -1.85
C ILE A 320 8.62 -24.97 -1.17
N VAL A 321 8.69 -24.85 0.15
CA VAL A 321 7.71 -24.09 0.94
C VAL A 321 8.35 -22.80 1.48
N THR A 322 7.78 -21.66 1.09
CA THR A 322 8.21 -20.36 1.59
C THR A 322 7.19 -19.80 2.58
N ILE A 323 7.63 -19.54 3.81
CA ILE A 323 6.78 -18.97 4.86
C ILE A 323 7.17 -17.51 5.06
N LEU A 324 6.19 -16.62 4.84
CA LEU A 324 6.33 -15.18 5.09
C LEU A 324 5.46 -14.78 6.28
N TYR A 325 6.03 -14.05 7.23
CA TYR A 325 5.26 -13.48 8.33
C TYR A 325 5.36 -11.95 8.35
N GLY A 326 4.24 -11.30 8.65
CA GLY A 326 4.09 -9.85 8.73
C GLY A 326 3.96 -9.36 10.17
N ALA A 327 3.44 -8.15 10.34
CA ALA A 327 3.32 -7.47 11.63
C ALA A 327 2.48 -8.23 12.69
N GLY A 328 1.59 -9.15 12.26
CA GLY A 328 0.79 -9.99 13.15
C GLY A 328 1.38 -11.37 13.44
N GLY A 329 2.54 -11.71 12.86
CA GLY A 329 3.24 -12.98 13.06
C GLY A 329 4.60 -12.77 13.72
N ASP A 330 5.22 -13.86 14.11
CA ASP A 330 6.55 -13.87 14.71
C ASP A 330 7.40 -15.04 14.18
N GLN A 331 8.72 -14.88 14.29
CA GLN A 331 9.70 -15.86 13.81
C GLN A 331 9.51 -17.23 14.46
N LYS A 332 9.20 -17.28 15.75
CA LYS A 332 9.05 -18.54 16.47
C LYS A 332 7.89 -19.35 15.92
N THR A 333 6.75 -18.71 15.71
CA THR A 333 5.57 -19.36 15.08
C THR A 333 5.88 -19.84 13.68
N ALA A 334 6.62 -19.06 12.88
CA ALA A 334 7.05 -19.48 11.54
C ALA A 334 7.98 -20.71 11.58
N GLU A 335 8.92 -20.77 12.51
CA GLU A 335 9.81 -21.92 12.72
C GLU A 335 9.05 -23.17 13.18
N GLU A 336 8.06 -23.01 14.06
CA GLU A 336 7.20 -24.12 14.51
C GLU A 336 6.33 -24.66 13.36
N ILE A 337 5.82 -23.80 12.48
CA ILE A 337 5.09 -24.21 11.26
C ILE A 337 6.04 -24.95 10.32
N LYS A 338 7.24 -24.41 10.10
CA LYS A 338 8.26 -25.05 9.26
C LYS A 338 8.56 -26.46 9.75
N ALA A 339 8.86 -26.63 11.05
CA ALA A 339 9.14 -27.93 11.63
C ALA A 339 7.99 -28.93 11.45
N ALA A 340 6.73 -28.47 11.62
CA ALA A 340 5.56 -29.32 11.45
C ALA A 340 5.28 -29.70 9.96
N VAL A 341 5.77 -28.90 9.03
CA VAL A 341 5.67 -29.18 7.59
C VAL A 341 6.76 -30.17 7.18
N GLU A 342 7.98 -30.03 7.67
CA GLU A 342 9.10 -30.96 7.43
C GLU A 342 8.80 -32.36 7.93
N GLU A 343 8.00 -32.54 9.01
CA GLU A 343 7.55 -33.85 9.48
C GLU A 343 6.56 -34.58 8.57
N VAL A 344 5.99 -33.90 7.57
CA VAL A 344 4.96 -34.48 6.68
C VAL A 344 5.59 -35.12 5.47
N ASP A 345 6.79 -34.72 5.08
CA ASP A 345 7.46 -35.10 3.84
C ASP A 345 8.58 -36.15 4.06
N ASP A 346 8.62 -36.81 5.23
CA ASP A 346 9.43 -38.01 5.52
C ASP A 346 8.56 -39.29 5.32
#